data_3b718b2cac06b58c648b72e590c9403b
#
_entry.id   3b718b2cac06b58c648b72e590c9403b
#
_cell.length_a   1.000
_cell.length_b   1.000
_cell.length_c   1.000
_cell.angle_alpha   90.00
_cell.angle_beta   90.00
_cell.angle_gamma   90.00
#
_symmetry.space_group_name_H-M   'P 1'
#
loop_
_entity.id
_entity.type
_entity.pdbx_description
1 polymer ?
#
loop_
_entity_poly.entity_id
_entity_poly.type
_entity_poly.pdbx_seq_one_letter_code
_entity_poly.pdbx_strand_id
1 'polypeptide(L)'
;MTLKVNDFEIIYSRLSKHLRNGNEYLEHYLETPIKDYSLIKIILGKGNRHKALISAGIHGDEPCGVEAICSFLENNRFESFSDTWELSLLPCLNPYGYEFGLRENHNGKDLNRLFRHSAPPEEVEFAQSNFDKNYELTIELHEDSMTPGYYLYQ
;
A
#
# COMPACT_ATOMS: atom_id res chain seq x y z
N MET A 1 23.02 2.22 -13.56
CA MET A 1 22.08 1.08 -13.42
C MET A 1 21.83 0.93 -11.92
N THR A 2 20.63 1.29 -11.45
CA THR A 2 20.28 1.16 -10.04
C THR A 2 20.07 -0.31 -9.72
N LEU A 3 20.71 -0.81 -8.66
CA LEU A 3 20.56 -2.21 -8.25
C LEU A 3 19.22 -2.39 -7.56
N LYS A 4 18.53 -3.50 -7.85
CA LYS A 4 17.35 -3.91 -7.10
C LYS A 4 17.74 -4.28 -5.68
N VAL A 5 16.99 -3.78 -4.71
CA VAL A 5 17.13 -4.08 -3.28
C VAL A 5 16.07 -5.10 -2.86
N ASN A 6 14.85 -4.95 -3.36
CA ASN A 6 13.72 -5.84 -3.13
C ASN A 6 13.19 -6.37 -4.47
N ASP A 7 12.29 -7.35 -4.41
CA ASP A 7 11.63 -7.88 -5.60
C ASP A 7 10.11 -7.66 -5.50
N PHE A 8 9.60 -6.66 -6.22
CA PHE A 8 8.17 -6.35 -6.23
C PHE A 8 7.33 -7.48 -6.82
N GLU A 9 7.88 -8.29 -7.72
CA GLU A 9 7.15 -9.45 -8.29
C GLU A 9 6.83 -10.49 -7.21
N ILE A 10 7.68 -10.64 -6.21
CA ILE A 10 7.41 -11.51 -5.05
C ILE A 10 6.20 -10.96 -4.28
N ILE A 11 6.18 -9.66 -3.97
CA ILE A 11 5.07 -9.00 -3.29
C ILE A 11 3.79 -9.15 -4.11
N TYR A 12 3.84 -8.82 -5.40
CA TYR A 12 2.69 -8.97 -6.29
C TYR A 12 2.16 -10.40 -6.33
N SER A 13 3.04 -11.40 -6.41
CA SER A 13 2.66 -12.82 -6.38
C SER A 13 1.98 -13.22 -5.06
N ARG A 14 2.43 -12.70 -3.93
CA ARG A 14 1.82 -12.94 -2.61
C ARG A 14 0.43 -12.31 -2.52
N LEU A 15 0.30 -11.06 -2.91
CA LEU A 15 -0.96 -10.33 -2.93
C LEU A 15 -1.97 -10.97 -3.88
N SER A 16 -1.55 -11.38 -5.08
CA SER A 16 -2.43 -11.94 -6.12
C SER A 16 -3.12 -13.24 -5.71
N LYS A 17 -2.58 -13.98 -4.75
CA LYS A 17 -3.26 -15.15 -4.16
C LYS A 17 -4.54 -14.76 -3.43
N HIS A 18 -4.54 -13.58 -2.81
CA HIS A 18 -5.68 -13.06 -2.06
C HIS A 18 -6.69 -12.33 -2.97
N LEU A 19 -6.25 -11.83 -4.14
CA LEU A 19 -7.14 -11.25 -5.15
C LEU A 19 -8.09 -12.30 -5.75
N ARG A 20 -7.67 -13.55 -5.82
CA ARG A 20 -8.43 -14.66 -6.42
C ARG A 20 -9.39 -15.37 -5.45
N ASN A 21 -9.33 -15.09 -4.17
CA ASN A 21 -10.07 -15.78 -3.12
C ASN A 21 -11.45 -15.15 -2.81
N GLY A 22 -12.06 -14.47 -3.78
CA GLY A 22 -13.39 -13.86 -3.61
C GLY A 22 -13.38 -12.50 -2.91
N ASN A 23 -12.21 -11.95 -2.61
CA ASN A 23 -12.07 -10.56 -2.16
C ASN A 23 -12.27 -9.62 -3.34
N GLU A 24 -12.83 -8.45 -3.08
CA GLU A 24 -12.87 -7.41 -4.09
C GLU A 24 -11.51 -6.70 -4.16
N TYR A 25 -11.08 -6.35 -5.37
CA TYR A 25 -9.85 -5.60 -5.57
C TYR A 25 -9.97 -4.62 -6.73
N LEU A 26 -9.12 -3.60 -6.70
CA LEU A 26 -8.85 -2.70 -7.81
C LEU A 26 -7.36 -2.79 -8.13
N GLU A 27 -7.05 -2.77 -9.40
CA GLU A 27 -5.68 -2.75 -9.90
C GLU A 27 -5.54 -1.62 -10.91
N HIS A 28 -4.49 -0.83 -10.78
CA HIS A 28 -4.11 0.24 -11.70
C HIS A 28 -2.67 0.02 -12.15
N TYR A 29 -2.42 0.10 -13.45
CA TYR A 29 -1.08 -0.07 -14.00
C TYR A 29 -0.36 1.27 -14.05
N LEU A 30 0.79 1.32 -13.38
CA LEU A 30 1.70 2.45 -13.36
C LEU A 30 2.80 2.22 -14.38
N GLU A 31 2.83 3.02 -15.44
CA GLU A 31 3.90 2.96 -16.44
C GLU A 31 5.17 3.63 -15.91
N THR A 32 6.31 2.95 -16.06
CA THR A 32 7.62 3.54 -15.75
C THR A 32 8.63 3.24 -16.85
N PRO A 33 9.77 3.96 -16.92
CA PRO A 33 10.78 3.74 -17.98
C PRO A 33 11.43 2.35 -17.95
N ILE A 34 11.25 1.57 -16.88
CA ILE A 34 11.90 0.26 -16.73
C ILE A 34 10.91 -0.88 -16.97
N LYS A 35 9.75 -0.81 -16.35
CA LYS A 35 8.65 -1.78 -16.47
C LYS A 35 7.37 -1.17 -15.89
N ASP A 36 6.24 -1.79 -16.16
CA ASP A 36 4.99 -1.43 -15.53
C ASP A 36 4.88 -2.07 -14.15
N TYR A 37 4.25 -1.36 -13.23
CA TYR A 37 3.94 -1.82 -11.87
C TYR A 37 2.43 -1.81 -11.63
N SER A 38 1.97 -2.67 -10.73
CA SER A 38 0.57 -2.68 -10.30
C SER A 38 0.41 -1.94 -8.98
N LEU A 39 -0.44 -0.92 -8.97
CA LEU A 39 -0.99 -0.32 -7.76
C LEU A 39 -2.26 -1.10 -7.39
N ILE A 40 -2.32 -1.63 -6.19
CA ILE A 40 -3.37 -2.58 -5.78
C ILE A 40 -4.13 -2.04 -4.58
N LYS A 41 -5.47 -2.13 -4.65
CA LYS A 41 -6.36 -2.04 -3.49
C LYS A 41 -7.04 -3.39 -3.28
N ILE A 42 -7.03 -3.90 -2.05
CA ILE A 42 -7.76 -5.10 -1.65
C ILE A 42 -8.85 -4.68 -0.66
N ILE A 43 -10.07 -5.20 -0.83
CA ILE A 43 -11.19 -4.94 0.07
C ILE A 43 -11.62 -6.26 0.70
N LEU A 44 -11.52 -6.32 2.03
CA LEU A 44 -11.96 -7.45 2.85
C LEU A 44 -13.24 -7.07 3.59
N GLY A 45 -14.18 -8.00 3.74
CA GLY A 45 -15.43 -7.79 4.47
C GLY A 45 -16.32 -6.69 3.89
N LYS A 46 -16.36 -6.58 2.56
CA LYS A 46 -17.16 -5.57 1.86
C LYS A 46 -18.61 -5.54 2.34
N GLY A 47 -19.11 -4.34 2.59
CA GLY A 47 -20.46 -4.09 3.05
C GLY A 47 -20.63 -4.12 4.57
N ASN A 48 -19.58 -4.41 5.33
CA ASN A 48 -19.61 -4.32 6.78
C ASN A 48 -19.76 -2.86 7.26
N ARG A 49 -20.22 -2.72 8.50
CA ARG A 49 -20.64 -1.44 9.07
C ARG A 49 -19.47 -0.47 9.26
N HIS A 50 -18.37 -0.96 9.84
CA HIS A 50 -17.20 -0.15 10.16
C HIS A 50 -16.21 -0.22 9.01
N LYS A 51 -15.57 0.91 8.70
CA LYS A 51 -14.63 0.98 7.57
C LYS A 51 -13.27 1.50 8.01
N ALA A 52 -12.23 0.80 7.61
CA ALA A 52 -10.86 1.25 7.81
C ALA A 52 -10.04 1.17 6.52
N LEU A 53 -9.09 2.10 6.40
CA LEU A 53 -8.08 2.11 5.35
C LEU A 53 -6.71 1.90 5.98
N ILE A 54 -5.95 0.97 5.42
CA ILE A 54 -4.56 0.73 5.80
C ILE A 54 -3.71 0.84 4.54
N SER A 55 -2.73 1.73 4.56
CA SER A 55 -1.78 1.93 3.46
C SER A 55 -0.35 1.70 3.90
N ALA A 56 0.52 1.34 2.95
CA ALA A 56 1.94 1.14 3.18
C ALA A 56 2.77 1.48 1.93
N GLY A 57 4.08 1.58 2.12
CA GLY A 57 5.03 1.69 1.04
C GLY A 57 4.91 2.95 0.20
N ILE A 58 4.50 4.07 0.79
CA ILE A 58 4.56 5.38 0.12
C ILE A 58 6.01 5.83 -0.05
N HIS A 59 6.87 5.50 0.91
CA HIS A 59 8.32 5.56 0.77
C HIS A 59 8.82 4.14 0.48
N GLY A 60 9.54 3.96 -0.61
CA GLY A 60 9.94 2.62 -1.04
C GLY A 60 11.11 2.04 -0.22
N ASP A 61 11.86 2.87 0.48
CA ASP A 61 12.91 2.47 1.43
C ASP A 61 12.37 2.03 2.81
N GLU A 62 11.04 1.98 2.97
CA GLU A 62 10.33 1.57 4.19
C GLU A 62 9.54 0.26 3.96
N PRO A 63 10.20 -0.90 3.76
CA PRO A 63 9.53 -2.13 3.32
C PRO A 63 8.69 -2.83 4.39
N CYS A 64 8.90 -2.55 5.69
CA CYS A 64 8.24 -3.28 6.78
C CYS A 64 6.71 -3.15 6.75
N GLY A 65 6.17 -2.00 6.34
CA GLY A 65 4.72 -1.81 6.20
C GLY A 65 4.11 -2.69 5.12
N VAL A 66 4.80 -2.82 3.98
CA VAL A 66 4.39 -3.69 2.87
C VAL A 66 4.37 -5.15 3.31
N GLU A 67 5.44 -5.60 3.98
CA GLU A 67 5.56 -6.94 4.53
C GLU A 67 4.51 -7.23 5.61
N ALA A 68 4.17 -6.24 6.44
CA ALA A 68 3.14 -6.37 7.47
C ALA A 68 1.76 -6.64 6.85
N ILE A 69 1.39 -5.93 5.78
CA ILE A 69 0.12 -6.18 5.07
C ILE A 69 0.13 -7.56 4.42
N CYS A 70 1.22 -7.97 3.76
CA CYS A 70 1.33 -9.31 3.19
C CYS A 70 1.18 -10.39 4.27
N SER A 71 1.88 -10.25 5.40
CA SER A 71 1.79 -11.18 6.53
C SER A 71 0.40 -11.22 7.15
N PHE A 72 -0.28 -10.08 7.26
CA PHE A 72 -1.67 -9.98 7.73
C PHE A 72 -2.61 -10.83 6.87
N LEU A 73 -2.49 -10.73 5.54
CA LEU A 73 -3.28 -11.49 4.58
C LEU A 73 -2.95 -12.99 4.65
N GLU A 74 -1.67 -13.36 4.61
CA GLU A 74 -1.19 -14.74 4.59
C GLU A 74 -1.56 -15.51 5.86
N ASN A 75 -1.59 -14.85 7.00
CA ASN A 75 -1.98 -15.43 8.28
C ASN A 75 -3.49 -15.30 8.58
N ASN A 76 -4.28 -14.87 7.60
CA ASN A 76 -5.74 -14.72 7.72
C ASN A 76 -6.18 -13.91 8.96
N ARG A 77 -5.41 -12.85 9.30
CA ARG A 77 -5.65 -12.06 10.51
C ARG A 77 -6.95 -11.25 10.46
N PHE A 78 -7.51 -11.07 9.27
CA PHE A 78 -8.81 -10.42 9.08
C PHE A 78 -9.97 -11.21 9.69
N GLU A 79 -9.86 -12.53 9.83
CA GLU A 79 -10.94 -13.38 10.34
C GLU A 79 -11.53 -12.88 11.67
N SER A 80 -10.70 -12.33 12.55
CA SER A 80 -11.14 -11.74 13.82
C SER A 80 -11.98 -10.47 13.69
N PHE A 81 -12.04 -9.86 12.52
CA PHE A 81 -12.74 -8.60 12.24
C PHE A 81 -13.82 -8.75 11.16
N SER A 82 -13.92 -9.93 10.55
CA SER A 82 -14.68 -10.20 9.32
C SER A 82 -16.17 -9.90 9.44
N ASP A 83 -16.75 -9.96 10.63
CA ASP A 83 -18.18 -9.73 10.85
C ASP A 83 -18.55 -8.26 11.07
N THR A 84 -17.57 -7.39 11.29
CA THR A 84 -17.81 -6.00 11.70
C THR A 84 -17.12 -4.96 10.85
N TRP A 85 -15.96 -5.28 10.29
CA TRP A 85 -15.11 -4.35 9.57
C TRP A 85 -15.01 -4.63 8.07
N GLU A 86 -15.09 -3.58 7.28
CA GLU A 86 -14.61 -3.54 5.91
C GLU A 86 -13.23 -2.90 5.92
N LEU A 87 -12.20 -3.68 5.54
CA LEU A 87 -10.82 -3.20 5.46
C LEU A 87 -10.45 -2.95 4.00
N SER A 88 -10.07 -1.72 3.68
CA SER A 88 -9.41 -1.37 2.44
C SER A 88 -7.90 -1.34 2.66
N LEU A 89 -7.16 -2.13 1.90
CA LEU A 89 -5.71 -2.23 1.99
C LEU A 89 -5.08 -1.68 0.72
N LEU A 90 -4.12 -0.75 0.86
CA LEU A 90 -3.22 -0.25 -0.20
C LEU A 90 -1.80 -0.73 0.12
N PRO A 91 -1.42 -1.95 -0.31
CA PRO A 91 -0.24 -2.63 0.21
C PRO A 91 1.09 -1.97 -0.12
N CYS A 92 1.20 -1.33 -1.29
CA CYS A 92 2.42 -0.67 -1.74
C CYS A 92 2.08 0.48 -2.69
N LEU A 93 2.23 1.71 -2.22
CA LEU A 93 1.92 2.91 -3.01
C LEU A 93 3.07 3.35 -3.91
N ASN A 94 4.30 2.93 -3.64
CA ASN A 94 5.48 3.25 -4.44
C ASN A 94 6.25 1.97 -4.79
N PRO A 95 5.72 1.14 -5.72
CA PRO A 95 6.36 -0.13 -6.07
C PRO A 95 7.73 0.03 -6.73
N TYR A 96 7.95 1.10 -7.49
CA TYR A 96 9.27 1.43 -8.03
C TYR A 96 10.28 1.72 -6.90
N GLY A 97 9.93 2.62 -5.99
CA GLY A 97 10.79 2.94 -4.85
C GLY A 97 11.07 1.70 -4.00
N TYR A 98 10.05 0.86 -3.75
CA TYR A 98 10.20 -0.41 -3.04
C TYR A 98 11.23 -1.33 -3.70
N GLU A 99 11.14 -1.53 -5.03
CA GLU A 99 12.05 -2.42 -5.75
C GLU A 99 13.51 -1.96 -5.68
N PHE A 100 13.74 -0.65 -5.67
CA PHE A 100 15.08 -0.07 -5.66
C PHE A 100 15.55 0.44 -4.29
N GLY A 101 14.74 0.31 -3.23
CA GLY A 101 15.05 0.81 -1.89
C GLY A 101 15.20 2.34 -1.88
N LEU A 102 14.37 3.04 -2.63
CA LEU A 102 14.38 4.51 -2.75
C LEU A 102 13.16 5.09 -2.06
N ARG A 103 13.35 6.20 -1.34
CA ARG A 103 12.25 6.95 -0.75
C ARG A 103 11.29 7.49 -1.82
N GLU A 104 11.86 8.04 -2.88
CA GLU A 104 11.16 8.69 -3.97
C GLU A 104 10.63 7.68 -5.00
N ASN A 105 9.70 8.14 -5.85
CA ASN A 105 9.20 7.37 -6.99
C ASN A 105 10.17 7.44 -8.20
N HIS A 106 9.78 6.84 -9.33
CA HIS A 106 10.57 6.80 -10.57
C HIS A 106 10.89 8.19 -11.16
N ASN A 107 10.17 9.23 -10.75
CA ASN A 107 10.41 10.63 -11.14
C ASN A 107 11.21 11.42 -10.06
N GLY A 108 11.78 10.74 -9.07
CA GLY A 108 12.55 11.37 -7.99
C GLY A 108 11.70 12.26 -7.06
N LYS A 109 10.43 11.89 -6.84
CA LYS A 109 9.50 12.67 -6.03
C LYS A 109 9.12 11.93 -4.75
N ASP A 110 9.20 12.62 -3.61
CA ASP A 110 8.61 12.17 -2.34
C ASP A 110 7.08 12.28 -2.42
N LEU A 111 6.41 11.15 -2.61
CA LEU A 111 4.97 11.07 -2.82
C LEU A 111 4.17 11.62 -1.64
N ASN A 112 4.66 11.43 -0.41
CA ASN A 112 3.99 11.88 0.81
C ASN A 112 3.90 13.42 0.91
N ARG A 113 4.64 14.16 0.11
CA ARG A 113 4.58 15.63 0.02
C ARG A 113 3.60 16.14 -1.03
N LEU A 114 3.00 15.27 -1.85
CA LEU A 114 2.30 15.66 -3.07
C LEU A 114 0.77 15.51 -3.00
N PHE A 115 0.20 15.10 -1.88
CA PHE A 115 -1.26 14.95 -1.73
C PHE A 115 -2.05 16.26 -1.88
N ARG A 116 -1.41 17.42 -1.74
CA ARG A 116 -2.05 18.74 -1.95
C ARG A 116 -1.61 19.40 -3.26
N HIS A 117 -0.84 18.70 -4.09
CA HIS A 117 -0.39 19.23 -5.36
C HIS A 117 -1.54 19.26 -6.38
N SER A 118 -1.58 20.28 -7.25
CA SER A 118 -2.64 20.45 -8.24
C SER A 118 -2.60 19.40 -9.39
N ALA A 119 -1.45 18.78 -9.60
CA ALA A 119 -1.24 17.69 -10.54
C ALA A 119 -0.32 16.65 -9.86
N PRO A 120 -0.87 15.80 -9.00
CA PRO A 120 -0.08 14.79 -8.31
C PRO A 120 0.35 13.67 -9.26
N PRO A 121 1.38 12.88 -8.89
CA PRO A 121 1.73 11.65 -9.62
C PRO A 121 0.61 10.62 -9.54
N GLU A 122 0.60 9.67 -10.47
CA GLU A 122 -0.41 8.62 -10.59
C GLU A 122 -0.56 7.79 -9.31
N GLU A 123 0.52 7.52 -8.58
CA GLU A 123 0.50 6.81 -7.30
C GLU A 123 -0.34 7.58 -6.26
N VAL A 124 -0.20 8.90 -6.21
CA VAL A 124 -0.96 9.76 -5.31
C VAL A 124 -2.40 9.90 -5.78
N GLU A 125 -2.65 10.03 -7.09
CA GLU A 125 -4.01 10.03 -7.65
C GLU A 125 -4.74 8.72 -7.35
N PHE A 126 -4.06 7.59 -7.49
CA PHE A 126 -4.60 6.29 -7.11
C PHE A 126 -4.96 6.25 -5.62
N ALA A 127 -4.06 6.68 -4.73
CA ALA A 127 -4.34 6.73 -3.30
C ALA A 127 -5.55 7.62 -3.00
N GLN A 128 -5.57 8.85 -3.54
CA GLN A 128 -6.66 9.82 -3.34
C GLN A 128 -8.02 9.31 -3.84
N SER A 129 -8.05 8.66 -5.00
CA SER A 129 -9.30 8.09 -5.56
C SER A 129 -9.88 6.97 -4.69
N ASN A 130 -9.06 6.39 -3.81
CA ASN A 130 -9.43 5.34 -2.89
C ASN A 130 -9.70 5.83 -1.45
N PHE A 131 -9.56 7.13 -1.18
CA PHE A 131 -9.95 7.72 0.10
C PHE A 131 -11.45 7.99 0.11
N ASP A 132 -12.19 7.17 0.84
CA ASP A 132 -13.61 7.40 1.13
C ASP A 132 -13.74 8.23 2.42
N LYS A 133 -14.65 9.22 2.42
CA LYS A 133 -14.96 10.03 3.60
C LYS A 133 -15.61 9.23 4.74
N ASN A 134 -15.99 7.98 4.46
CA ASN A 134 -16.66 7.09 5.42
C ASN A 134 -15.69 6.19 6.21
N TYR A 135 -14.37 6.30 6.01
CA TYR A 135 -13.44 5.57 6.87
C TYR A 135 -13.45 6.15 8.29
N GLU A 136 -13.71 5.27 9.27
CA GLU A 136 -13.66 5.59 10.70
C GLU A 136 -12.21 5.56 11.22
N LEU A 137 -11.35 4.82 10.53
CA LEU A 137 -9.95 4.67 10.86
C LEU A 137 -9.11 4.66 9.58
N THR A 138 -8.04 5.45 9.58
CA THR A 138 -6.99 5.40 8.54
C THR A 138 -5.65 5.18 9.20
N ILE A 139 -4.88 4.22 8.69
CA ILE A 139 -3.54 3.90 9.17
C ILE A 139 -2.59 3.93 7.98
N GLU A 140 -1.53 4.70 8.09
CA GLU A 140 -0.42 4.67 7.16
C GLU A 140 0.80 4.08 7.86
N LEU A 141 1.34 2.99 7.30
CA LEU A 141 2.47 2.28 7.87
C LEU A 141 3.77 2.85 7.31
N HIS A 142 4.60 3.34 8.22
CA HIS A 142 5.95 3.83 7.97
C HIS A 142 6.99 3.05 8.74
N GLU A 143 8.24 3.23 8.38
CA GLU A 143 9.40 2.69 9.07
C GLU A 143 10.37 3.82 9.44
N ASP A 144 10.93 3.76 10.64
CA ASP A 144 11.98 4.67 11.09
C ASP A 144 13.15 3.86 11.66
N SER A 145 14.26 3.85 10.92
CA SER A 145 15.47 3.14 11.32
C SER A 145 16.22 3.81 12.49
N MET A 146 15.87 5.06 12.84
CA MET A 146 16.56 5.83 13.88
C MET A 146 15.90 5.70 15.26
N THR A 147 14.63 5.28 15.31
CA THR A 147 13.85 5.21 16.55
C THR A 147 13.49 3.75 16.85
N PRO A 148 13.99 3.17 17.95
CA PRO A 148 13.65 1.79 18.30
C PRO A 148 12.20 1.71 18.82
N GLY A 149 11.49 0.65 18.42
CA GLY A 149 10.16 0.34 18.89
C GLY A 149 9.05 0.87 18.02
N TYR A 150 7.82 0.79 18.54
CA TYR A 150 6.61 1.22 17.86
C TYR A 150 6.11 2.56 18.40
N TYR A 151 5.72 3.45 17.53
CA TYR A 151 5.11 4.72 17.92
C TYR A 151 4.04 5.16 16.90
N LEU A 152 3.11 6.01 17.34
CA LEU A 152 2.03 6.56 16.52
C LEU A 152 2.10 8.08 16.50
N TYR A 153 1.83 8.64 15.33
CA TYR A 153 1.40 10.04 15.18
C TYR A 153 -0.14 10.07 15.02
N GLN A 154 -0.78 10.98 15.75
CA GLN A 154 -2.22 11.25 15.65
C GLN A 154 -2.46 12.65 15.13
#